data_28b599d5287afbabb62f5891a2663d3d
#
_entry.id   28b599d5287afbabb62f5891a2663d3d
#
_cell.length_a   1.000
_cell.length_b   1.000
_cell.length_c   1.000
_cell.angle_alpha   90.00
_cell.angle_beta   90.00
_cell.angle_gamma   90.00
#
_symmetry.space_group_name_H-M   'P 1'
#
loop_
_entity.id
_entity.type
_entity.pdbx_description
1 polymer ?
#
loop_
_entity_poly.entity_id
_entity_poly.type
_entity_poly.pdbx_seq_one_letter_code
_entity_poly.pdbx_strand_id
1 'polypeptide(L)'
;SFNFDDYMKLIQFIKREKKLLLTVILFTLIASCGFAMQPKITGIVLDSIKNSMDNNIPFSDTTVMGYSIGTFSTGFALLMLVCFASYWTRSYLGQILGEKVTLKIRSKLMKSLMYKDTMKFYDVNKTGDLLSRLSADCQQVSSGISQSITEVLRSTMLYGISVAMMASISPIMTIPVLIWSGIYFFLVRNYGAQQVKVSKSWSEKLGGLGKIAQEQLDSIKNIKVNNSERKELSRYHGGLKDLFKVIKTRSLLETNFSVITYLG
;
A
#
# COMPACT_ATOMS: atom_id res chain seq x y z
N SER A 1 5.57 13.04 -14.50
CA SER A 1 4.17 13.41 -14.26
C SER A 1 3.32 12.16 -14.48
N PHE A 2 2.75 11.64 -13.41
CA PHE A 2 1.75 10.57 -13.52
C PHE A 2 0.53 11.15 -14.25
N ASN A 3 0.26 10.66 -15.44
CA ASN A 3 -0.90 11.05 -16.21
C ASN A 3 -2.12 10.25 -15.74
N PHE A 4 -3.22 10.93 -15.44
CA PHE A 4 -4.51 10.32 -15.08
C PHE A 4 -4.97 9.30 -16.16
N ASP A 5 -4.62 9.53 -17.44
CA ASP A 5 -4.90 8.62 -18.54
C ASP A 5 -4.24 7.23 -18.41
N ASP A 6 -3.07 7.15 -17.78
CA ASP A 6 -2.38 5.88 -17.59
C ASP A 6 -3.06 5.04 -16.48
N TYR A 7 -3.61 5.70 -15.45
CA TYR A 7 -4.48 5.04 -14.47
C TYR A 7 -5.77 4.52 -15.09
N MET A 8 -6.38 5.30 -15.99
CA MET A 8 -7.60 4.87 -16.67
C MET A 8 -7.37 3.64 -17.55
N LYS A 9 -6.23 3.54 -18.21
CA LYS A 9 -5.83 2.34 -18.97
C LYS A 9 -5.67 1.12 -18.06
N LEU A 10 -5.01 1.28 -16.90
CA LEU A 10 -4.86 0.19 -15.92
C LEU A 10 -6.23 -0.27 -15.38
N ILE A 11 -7.12 0.65 -15.06
CA ILE A 11 -8.49 0.34 -14.63
C ILE A 11 -9.25 -0.44 -15.71
N GLN A 12 -9.05 -0.17 -16.99
CA GLN A 12 -9.67 -0.93 -18.07
C GLN A 12 -9.19 -2.40 -18.12
N PHE A 13 -7.91 -2.66 -17.78
CA PHE A 13 -7.40 -4.04 -17.67
C PHE A 13 -8.05 -4.79 -16.50
N ILE A 14 -8.23 -4.10 -15.36
CA ILE A 14 -8.88 -4.67 -14.16
C ILE A 14 -10.36 -4.93 -14.44
N LYS A 15 -11.07 -4.02 -15.11
CA LYS A 15 -12.48 -4.17 -15.50
C LYS A 15 -12.72 -5.40 -16.39
N ARG A 16 -11.73 -5.90 -17.10
CA ARG A 16 -11.87 -7.14 -17.89
C ARG A 16 -12.02 -8.41 -17.03
N GLU A 17 -11.59 -8.38 -15.75
CA GLU A 17 -11.73 -9.45 -14.76
C GLU A 17 -12.91 -9.18 -13.79
N LYS A 18 -14.08 -8.79 -14.34
CA LYS A 18 -15.25 -8.35 -13.55
C LYS A 18 -15.66 -9.32 -12.46
N LYS A 19 -15.65 -10.63 -12.75
CA LYS A 19 -16.06 -11.67 -11.78
C LYS A 19 -15.14 -11.68 -10.57
N LEU A 20 -13.83 -11.70 -10.81
CA LEU A 20 -12.80 -11.72 -9.75
C LEU A 20 -12.85 -10.42 -8.93
N LEU A 21 -12.97 -9.27 -9.59
CA LEU A 21 -13.10 -7.98 -8.95
C LEU A 21 -14.34 -7.91 -8.05
N LEU A 22 -15.50 -8.39 -8.56
CA LEU A 22 -16.73 -8.41 -7.78
C LEU A 22 -16.62 -9.30 -6.54
N THR A 23 -15.97 -10.46 -6.67
CA THR A 23 -15.71 -11.35 -5.53
C THR A 23 -14.80 -10.70 -4.49
N VAL A 24 -13.73 -10.02 -4.92
CA VAL A 24 -12.86 -9.26 -4.01
C VAL A 24 -13.64 -8.17 -3.29
N ILE A 25 -14.49 -7.42 -3.98
CA ILE A 25 -15.36 -6.38 -3.39
C ILE A 25 -16.30 -6.98 -2.35
N LEU A 26 -16.94 -8.10 -2.66
CA LEU A 26 -17.87 -8.78 -1.75
C LEU A 26 -17.19 -9.19 -0.44
N PHE A 27 -16.05 -9.89 -0.53
CA PHE A 27 -15.30 -10.29 0.67
C PHE A 27 -14.72 -9.11 1.42
N THR A 28 -14.36 -8.01 0.72
CA THR A 28 -13.95 -6.76 1.35
C THR A 28 -15.10 -6.15 2.17
N LEU A 29 -16.31 -6.12 1.64
CA LEU A 29 -17.48 -5.63 2.37
C LEU A 29 -17.77 -6.46 3.62
N ILE A 30 -17.78 -7.79 3.49
CA ILE A 30 -18.04 -8.70 4.64
C ILE A 30 -16.99 -8.47 5.73
N ALA A 31 -15.70 -8.46 5.38
CA ALA A 31 -14.63 -8.24 6.33
C ALA A 31 -14.71 -6.84 6.97
N SER A 32 -14.96 -5.79 6.17
CA SER A 32 -15.02 -4.40 6.67
C SER A 32 -16.23 -4.19 7.59
N CYS A 33 -17.37 -4.78 7.30
CA CYS A 33 -18.54 -4.73 8.19
C CYS A 33 -18.24 -5.40 9.52
N GLY A 34 -17.64 -6.60 9.50
CA GLY A 34 -17.29 -7.31 10.74
C GLY A 34 -16.29 -6.55 11.61
N PHE A 35 -15.24 -6.01 11.01
CA PHE A 35 -14.26 -5.21 11.76
C PHE A 35 -14.83 -3.89 12.27
N ALA A 36 -15.68 -3.22 11.50
CA ALA A 36 -16.33 -1.99 11.94
C ALA A 36 -17.33 -2.21 13.10
N MET A 37 -17.95 -3.39 13.19
CA MET A 37 -18.85 -3.73 14.30
C MET A 37 -18.15 -4.06 15.60
N GLN A 38 -16.86 -4.39 15.57
CA GLN A 38 -16.08 -4.81 16.73
C GLN A 38 -16.15 -3.81 17.92
N PRO A 39 -15.94 -2.47 17.75
CA PRO A 39 -16.01 -1.54 18.86
C PRO A 39 -17.40 -1.49 19.52
N LYS A 40 -18.48 -1.58 18.71
CA LYS A 40 -19.85 -1.57 19.20
C LYS A 40 -20.13 -2.82 20.05
N ILE A 41 -19.71 -3.98 19.59
CA ILE A 41 -19.88 -5.25 20.31
C ILE A 41 -19.10 -5.21 21.62
N THR A 42 -17.85 -4.73 21.58
CA THR A 42 -17.03 -4.57 22.79
C THR A 42 -17.68 -3.62 23.80
N GLY A 43 -18.26 -2.51 23.34
CA GLY A 43 -19.02 -1.57 24.18
C GLY A 43 -20.20 -2.25 24.88
N ILE A 44 -21.02 -3.01 24.15
CA ILE A 44 -22.15 -3.74 24.70
C ILE A 44 -21.72 -4.74 25.78
N VAL A 45 -20.60 -5.45 25.55
CA VAL A 45 -20.06 -6.39 26.55
C VAL A 45 -19.59 -5.66 27.81
N LEU A 46 -18.87 -4.54 27.65
CA LEU A 46 -18.39 -3.74 28.77
C LEU A 46 -19.57 -3.16 29.60
N ASP A 47 -20.60 -2.65 28.95
CA ASP A 47 -21.80 -2.14 29.62
C ASP A 47 -22.53 -3.24 30.39
N SER A 48 -22.63 -4.43 29.82
CA SER A 48 -23.25 -5.59 30.47
C SER A 48 -22.46 -6.06 31.70
N ILE A 49 -21.12 -6.08 31.61
CA ILE A 49 -20.25 -6.41 32.73
C ILE A 49 -20.37 -5.37 33.84
N LYS A 50 -20.36 -4.07 33.50
CA LYS A 50 -20.52 -2.98 34.45
C LYS A 50 -21.87 -3.10 35.18
N ASN A 51 -22.97 -3.29 34.47
CA ASN A 51 -24.29 -3.45 35.08
C ASN A 51 -24.35 -4.68 36.03
N SER A 52 -23.66 -5.80 35.69
CA SER A 52 -23.60 -6.95 36.54
C SER A 52 -22.77 -6.68 37.80
N MET A 53 -21.68 -5.92 37.68
CA MET A 53 -20.88 -5.51 38.85
C MET A 53 -21.67 -4.59 39.80
N ASP A 54 -22.39 -3.61 39.25
CA ASP A 54 -23.20 -2.67 40.03
C ASP A 54 -24.35 -3.37 40.76
N ASN A 55 -24.88 -4.48 40.23
CA ASN A 55 -25.93 -5.28 40.84
C ASN A 55 -25.43 -6.48 41.67
N ASN A 56 -24.12 -6.61 41.92
CA ASN A 56 -23.49 -7.73 42.61
C ASN A 56 -23.81 -9.13 42.03
N ILE A 57 -24.05 -9.20 40.71
CA ILE A 57 -24.31 -10.45 40.00
C ILE A 57 -22.98 -11.12 39.71
N PRO A 58 -22.79 -12.43 40.02
CA PRO A 58 -21.58 -13.15 39.73
C PRO A 58 -21.32 -13.19 38.19
N PHE A 59 -20.06 -13.16 37.78
CA PHE A 59 -19.66 -13.11 36.39
C PHE A 59 -20.21 -14.25 35.53
N SER A 60 -20.39 -15.43 36.15
CA SER A 60 -21.00 -16.60 35.49
C SER A 60 -22.44 -16.37 35.03
N ASP A 61 -23.18 -15.54 35.75
CA ASP A 61 -24.61 -15.27 35.51
C ASP A 61 -24.85 -13.98 34.72
N THR A 62 -23.75 -13.30 34.33
CA THR A 62 -23.82 -12.10 33.50
C THR A 62 -24.40 -12.44 32.14
N THR A 63 -25.44 -11.71 31.75
CA THR A 63 -26.07 -11.86 30.42
C THR A 63 -25.76 -10.68 29.54
N VAL A 64 -25.40 -10.94 28.27
CA VAL A 64 -25.16 -9.95 27.22
C VAL A 64 -26.24 -10.14 26.16
N MET A 65 -27.08 -9.14 25.95
CA MET A 65 -28.24 -9.22 25.02
C MET A 65 -29.16 -10.42 25.26
N GLY A 66 -29.31 -10.88 26.52
CA GLY A 66 -30.14 -12.03 26.88
C GLY A 66 -29.49 -13.42 26.76
N TYR A 67 -28.22 -13.46 26.34
CA TYR A 67 -27.44 -14.70 26.28
C TYR A 67 -26.39 -14.72 27.40
N SER A 68 -26.03 -15.89 27.91
CA SER A 68 -24.92 -15.98 28.85
C SER A 68 -23.61 -15.52 28.23
N ILE A 69 -22.70 -14.94 29.01
CA ILE A 69 -21.44 -14.39 28.52
C ILE A 69 -20.61 -15.45 27.75
N GLY A 70 -20.72 -16.74 28.15
CA GLY A 70 -20.06 -17.84 27.45
C GLY A 70 -20.61 -18.08 26.04
N THR A 71 -21.94 -18.13 25.87
CA THR A 71 -22.55 -18.30 24.54
C THR A 71 -22.34 -17.08 23.66
N PHE A 72 -22.36 -15.89 24.24
CA PHE A 72 -22.09 -14.68 23.48
C PHE A 72 -20.61 -14.63 23.01
N SER A 73 -19.66 -14.99 23.87
CA SER A 73 -18.22 -14.98 23.49
C SER A 73 -17.91 -16.02 22.42
N THR A 74 -18.53 -17.21 22.47
CA THR A 74 -18.36 -18.22 21.39
C THR A 74 -18.96 -17.74 20.06
N GLY A 75 -20.13 -17.11 20.09
CA GLY A 75 -20.73 -16.50 18.89
C GLY A 75 -19.85 -15.38 18.30
N PHE A 76 -19.27 -14.54 19.15
CA PHE A 76 -18.36 -13.50 18.73
C PHE A 76 -17.08 -14.07 18.14
N ALA A 77 -16.49 -15.11 18.74
CA ALA A 77 -15.32 -15.80 18.21
C ALA A 77 -15.59 -16.40 16.81
N LEU A 78 -16.74 -17.04 16.61
CA LEU A 78 -17.14 -17.55 15.30
C LEU A 78 -17.29 -16.44 14.27
N LEU A 79 -17.91 -15.31 14.63
CA LEU A 79 -18.02 -14.15 13.77
C LEU A 79 -16.64 -13.63 13.35
N MET A 80 -15.69 -13.53 14.31
CA MET A 80 -14.32 -13.12 14.01
C MET A 80 -13.61 -14.11 13.08
N LEU A 81 -13.80 -15.42 13.24
CA LEU A 81 -13.25 -16.41 12.34
C LEU A 81 -13.76 -16.22 10.88
N VAL A 82 -15.05 -15.94 10.71
CA VAL A 82 -15.63 -15.64 9.39
C VAL A 82 -15.02 -14.35 8.80
N CYS A 83 -14.83 -13.32 9.62
CA CYS A 83 -14.18 -12.08 9.18
C CYS A 83 -12.71 -12.31 8.75
N PHE A 84 -11.95 -13.09 9.51
CA PHE A 84 -10.57 -13.45 9.16
C PHE A 84 -10.50 -14.30 7.88
N ALA A 85 -11.38 -15.30 7.74
CA ALA A 85 -11.48 -16.10 6.53
C ALA A 85 -11.81 -15.23 5.31
N SER A 86 -12.74 -14.31 5.46
CA SER A 86 -13.10 -13.33 4.41
C SER A 86 -11.94 -12.41 4.06
N TYR A 87 -11.20 -11.93 5.06
CA TYR A 87 -10.01 -11.11 4.85
C TYR A 87 -8.90 -11.90 4.12
N TRP A 88 -8.66 -13.15 4.53
CA TRP A 88 -7.69 -14.02 3.88
C TRP A 88 -8.06 -14.28 2.42
N THR A 89 -9.31 -14.67 2.16
CA THR A 89 -9.83 -14.91 0.80
C THR A 89 -9.70 -13.67 -0.07
N ARG A 90 -10.08 -12.51 0.44
CA ARG A 90 -9.91 -11.23 -0.24
C ARG A 90 -8.45 -10.96 -0.61
N SER A 91 -7.53 -11.15 0.35
CA SER A 91 -6.10 -10.91 0.15
C SER A 91 -5.52 -11.81 -0.93
N TYR A 92 -5.86 -13.10 -0.88
CA TYR A 92 -5.44 -14.08 -1.88
C TYR A 92 -5.98 -13.75 -3.27
N LEU A 93 -7.27 -13.50 -3.39
CA LEU A 93 -7.90 -13.15 -4.67
C LEU A 93 -7.39 -11.81 -5.23
N GLY A 94 -7.07 -10.85 -4.36
CA GLY A 94 -6.48 -9.58 -4.73
C GLY A 94 -5.08 -9.74 -5.34
N GLN A 95 -4.25 -10.62 -4.78
CA GLN A 95 -2.95 -10.96 -5.35
C GLN A 95 -3.09 -11.64 -6.71
N ILE A 96 -3.98 -12.61 -6.83
CA ILE A 96 -4.26 -13.28 -8.12
C ILE A 96 -4.75 -12.28 -9.16
N LEU A 97 -5.58 -11.31 -8.78
CA LEU A 97 -6.03 -10.26 -9.69
C LEU A 97 -4.85 -9.43 -10.22
N GLY A 98 -3.94 -9.02 -9.34
CA GLY A 98 -2.73 -8.28 -9.72
C GLY A 98 -1.84 -9.08 -10.68
N GLU A 99 -1.57 -10.35 -10.37
CA GLU A 99 -0.78 -11.22 -11.23
C GLU A 99 -1.43 -11.45 -12.61
N LYS A 100 -2.73 -11.69 -12.66
CA LYS A 100 -3.46 -11.83 -13.95
C LYS A 100 -3.37 -10.59 -14.82
N VAL A 101 -3.51 -9.41 -14.22
CA VAL A 101 -3.36 -8.14 -14.94
C VAL A 101 -1.93 -8.00 -15.47
N THR A 102 -0.93 -8.35 -14.66
CA THR A 102 0.47 -8.31 -15.06
C THR A 102 0.80 -9.24 -16.20
N LEU A 103 0.33 -10.48 -16.15
CA LEU A 103 0.50 -11.44 -17.25
C LEU A 103 -0.09 -10.90 -18.56
N LYS A 104 -1.26 -10.24 -18.50
CA LYS A 104 -1.86 -9.59 -19.66
C LYS A 104 -1.03 -8.41 -20.19
N ILE A 105 -0.46 -7.61 -19.27
CA ILE A 105 0.42 -6.49 -19.64
C ILE A 105 1.69 -7.03 -20.30
N ARG A 106 2.34 -8.04 -19.72
CA ARG A 106 3.53 -8.70 -20.28
C ARG A 106 3.26 -9.25 -21.68
N SER A 107 2.16 -9.99 -21.83
CA SER A 107 1.74 -10.56 -23.13
C SER A 107 1.51 -9.45 -24.17
N LYS A 108 0.82 -8.36 -23.80
CA LYS A 108 0.57 -7.25 -24.70
C LYS A 108 1.85 -6.49 -25.08
N LEU A 109 2.75 -6.30 -24.08
CA LEU A 109 4.05 -5.68 -24.31
C LEU A 109 4.90 -6.52 -25.26
N MET A 110 5.00 -7.84 -25.01
CA MET A 110 5.73 -8.75 -25.88
C MET A 110 5.17 -8.77 -27.30
N LYS A 111 3.83 -8.82 -27.43
CA LYS A 111 3.17 -8.70 -28.74
C LYS A 111 3.53 -7.39 -29.43
N SER A 112 3.48 -6.27 -28.73
CA SER A 112 3.85 -4.97 -29.29
C SER A 112 5.32 -4.90 -29.72
N LEU A 113 6.22 -5.55 -28.99
CA LEU A 113 7.62 -5.66 -29.37
C LEU A 113 7.77 -6.51 -30.64
N MET A 114 7.17 -7.70 -30.69
CA MET A 114 7.32 -8.62 -31.83
C MET A 114 6.73 -8.07 -33.15
N TYR A 115 5.66 -7.29 -33.08
CA TYR A 115 5.01 -6.71 -34.26
C TYR A 115 5.46 -5.28 -34.57
N LYS A 116 6.59 -4.82 -34.04
CA LYS A 116 7.10 -3.50 -34.31
C LYS A 116 7.93 -3.50 -35.60
N ASP A 117 7.47 -2.80 -36.61
CA ASP A 117 8.03 -2.82 -38.00
C ASP A 117 9.37 -2.06 -38.18
N THR A 118 9.97 -1.52 -37.13
CA THR A 118 11.11 -0.64 -37.26
C THR A 118 12.38 -1.29 -36.70
N MET A 119 13.23 -1.85 -37.58
CA MET A 119 14.58 -2.34 -37.21
C MET A 119 15.38 -1.29 -36.44
N LYS A 120 15.28 -0.02 -36.79
CA LYS A 120 15.90 1.10 -36.05
C LYS A 120 15.54 1.16 -34.57
N PHE A 121 14.40 0.61 -34.16
CA PHE A 121 14.02 0.55 -32.76
C PHE A 121 14.92 -0.43 -31.97
N TYR A 122 15.27 -1.55 -32.58
CA TYR A 122 16.11 -2.57 -31.95
C TYR A 122 17.60 -2.20 -31.98
N ASP A 123 18.03 -1.42 -32.97
CA ASP A 123 19.39 -0.90 -33.04
C ASP A 123 19.68 0.14 -31.94
N VAL A 124 18.65 0.93 -31.56
CA VAL A 124 18.78 1.97 -30.52
C VAL A 124 18.56 1.40 -29.13
N ASN A 125 17.66 0.42 -28.95
CA ASN A 125 17.30 -0.13 -27.65
C ASN A 125 18.03 -1.47 -27.41
N LYS A 126 18.92 -1.48 -26.43
CA LYS A 126 19.62 -2.71 -26.03
C LYS A 126 18.64 -3.76 -25.55
N THR A 127 18.83 -5.02 -25.95
CA THR A 127 18.01 -6.16 -25.55
C THR A 127 17.84 -6.27 -24.04
N GLY A 128 18.91 -5.97 -23.26
CA GLY A 128 18.86 -5.98 -21.80
C GLY A 128 17.90 -4.94 -21.21
N ASP A 129 17.76 -3.74 -21.79
CA ASP A 129 16.81 -2.72 -21.36
C ASP A 129 15.36 -3.19 -21.61
N LEU A 130 15.10 -3.76 -22.77
CA LEU A 130 13.78 -4.30 -23.12
C LEU A 130 13.39 -5.48 -22.20
N LEU A 131 14.34 -6.34 -21.87
CA LEU A 131 14.14 -7.45 -20.94
C LEU A 131 13.87 -6.96 -19.51
N SER A 132 14.60 -5.94 -19.06
CA SER A 132 14.37 -5.28 -17.77
C SER A 132 12.96 -4.70 -17.67
N ARG A 133 12.49 -4.01 -18.71
CA ARG A 133 11.11 -3.50 -18.77
C ARG A 133 10.06 -4.60 -18.73
N LEU A 134 10.32 -5.71 -19.44
CA LEU A 134 9.40 -6.85 -19.49
C LEU A 134 9.33 -7.61 -18.15
N SER A 135 10.42 -7.64 -17.38
CA SER A 135 10.50 -8.37 -16.10
C SER A 135 10.29 -7.43 -14.90
N ALA A 136 11.21 -6.52 -14.64
CA ALA A 136 11.22 -5.70 -13.42
C ALA A 136 10.11 -4.63 -13.42
N ASP A 137 9.94 -3.87 -14.50
CA ASP A 137 8.93 -2.81 -14.54
C ASP A 137 7.50 -3.40 -14.50
N CYS A 138 7.26 -4.50 -15.23
CA CYS A 138 5.97 -5.20 -15.15
C CYS A 138 5.70 -5.75 -13.75
N GLN A 139 6.71 -6.20 -13.02
CA GLN A 139 6.55 -6.69 -11.64
C GLN A 139 6.22 -5.55 -10.67
N GLN A 140 6.83 -4.38 -10.84
CA GLN A 140 6.49 -3.19 -10.05
C GLN A 140 5.04 -2.74 -10.28
N VAL A 141 4.56 -2.81 -11.53
CA VAL A 141 3.16 -2.52 -11.85
C VAL A 141 2.22 -3.53 -11.17
N SER A 142 2.60 -4.83 -11.13
CA SER A 142 1.85 -5.88 -10.46
C SER A 142 1.67 -5.60 -8.97
N SER A 143 2.77 -5.37 -8.27
CA SER A 143 2.73 -5.08 -6.84
C SER A 143 1.94 -3.81 -6.53
N GLY A 144 2.07 -2.77 -7.35
CA GLY A 144 1.30 -1.54 -7.24
C GLY A 144 -0.20 -1.76 -7.40
N ILE A 145 -0.63 -2.58 -8.38
CA ILE A 145 -2.04 -2.87 -8.62
C ILE A 145 -2.63 -3.76 -7.51
N SER A 146 -1.99 -4.90 -7.23
CA SER A 146 -2.54 -5.88 -6.29
C SER A 146 -2.60 -5.34 -4.87
N GLN A 147 -1.59 -4.63 -4.43
CA GLN A 147 -1.49 -4.14 -3.07
C GLN A 147 -2.20 -2.79 -2.88
N SER A 148 -1.96 -1.81 -3.77
CA SER A 148 -2.51 -0.46 -3.58
C SER A 148 -4.01 -0.40 -3.85
N ILE A 149 -4.52 -1.01 -4.92
CA ILE A 149 -5.95 -0.90 -5.29
C ILE A 149 -6.83 -1.65 -4.29
N THR A 150 -6.46 -2.89 -3.94
CA THR A 150 -7.21 -3.67 -2.96
C THR A 150 -7.18 -3.04 -1.57
N GLU A 151 -6.07 -2.41 -1.19
CA GLU A 151 -5.95 -1.78 0.13
C GLU A 151 -6.69 -0.44 0.20
N VAL A 152 -6.62 0.38 -0.85
CA VAL A 152 -7.42 1.62 -0.95
C VAL A 152 -8.91 1.31 -0.90
N LEU A 153 -9.35 0.29 -1.63
CA LEU A 153 -10.76 -0.13 -1.64
C LEU A 153 -11.20 -0.55 -0.22
N ARG A 154 -10.41 -1.37 0.46
CA ARG A 154 -10.67 -1.80 1.83
C ARG A 154 -10.73 -0.63 2.81
N SER A 155 -9.73 0.23 2.78
CA SER A 155 -9.63 1.36 3.71
C SER A 155 -10.77 2.34 3.52
N THR A 156 -11.17 2.62 2.28
CA THR A 156 -12.29 3.50 1.97
C THR A 156 -13.63 2.90 2.46
N MET A 157 -13.85 1.60 2.24
CA MET A 157 -15.06 0.93 2.73
C MET A 157 -15.10 0.87 4.25
N LEU A 158 -13.99 0.47 4.88
CA LEU A 158 -13.89 0.42 6.34
C LEU A 158 -14.13 1.79 6.98
N TYR A 159 -13.50 2.83 6.45
CA TYR A 159 -13.70 4.20 6.92
C TYR A 159 -15.16 4.65 6.77
N GLY A 160 -15.77 4.45 5.61
CA GLY A 160 -17.16 4.83 5.38
C GLY A 160 -18.14 4.12 6.33
N ILE A 161 -17.98 2.81 6.52
CA ILE A 161 -18.81 2.00 7.42
C ILE A 161 -18.59 2.45 8.88
N SER A 162 -17.33 2.69 9.29
CA SER A 162 -17.00 3.11 10.66
C SER A 162 -17.61 4.48 10.98
N VAL A 163 -17.52 5.45 10.06
CA VAL A 163 -18.16 6.76 10.20
C VAL A 163 -19.67 6.64 10.30
N ALA A 164 -20.29 5.83 9.44
CA ALA A 164 -21.75 5.61 9.48
C ALA A 164 -22.20 4.97 10.80
N MET A 165 -21.45 4.01 11.32
CA MET A 165 -21.72 3.39 12.62
C MET A 165 -21.55 4.40 13.77
N MET A 166 -20.50 5.18 13.75
CA MET A 166 -20.24 6.20 14.77
C MET A 166 -21.36 7.26 14.76
N ALA A 167 -21.80 7.70 13.59
CA ALA A 167 -22.92 8.62 13.45
C ALA A 167 -24.24 8.04 14.00
N SER A 168 -24.44 6.73 13.89
CA SER A 168 -25.62 6.06 14.43
C SER A 168 -25.60 5.93 15.95
N ILE A 169 -24.43 5.94 16.59
CA ILE A 169 -24.28 5.84 18.05
C ILE A 169 -24.29 7.25 18.67
N SER A 170 -23.50 8.16 18.14
CA SER A 170 -23.40 9.53 18.66
C SER A 170 -23.02 10.51 17.54
N PRO A 171 -24.01 11.24 16.98
CA PRO A 171 -23.75 12.25 15.95
C PRO A 171 -22.78 13.35 16.41
N ILE A 172 -22.86 13.74 17.70
CA ILE A 172 -22.03 14.80 18.26
C ILE A 172 -20.53 14.39 18.25
N MET A 173 -20.21 13.14 18.59
CA MET A 173 -18.84 12.64 18.58
C MET A 173 -18.30 12.40 17.16
N THR A 174 -19.17 12.27 16.17
CA THR A 174 -18.78 12.09 14.76
C THR A 174 -18.24 13.38 14.15
N ILE A 175 -18.73 14.54 14.56
CA ILE A 175 -18.31 15.85 14.02
C ILE A 175 -16.80 16.10 14.20
N PRO A 176 -16.23 15.98 15.42
CA PRO A 176 -14.78 16.15 15.61
C PRO A 176 -13.94 15.20 14.75
N VAL A 177 -14.37 13.94 14.59
CA VAL A 177 -13.66 12.94 13.78
C VAL A 177 -13.68 13.33 12.30
N LEU A 178 -14.80 13.84 11.79
CA LEU A 178 -14.87 14.32 10.40
C LEU A 178 -14.01 15.56 10.16
N ILE A 179 -13.98 16.49 11.10
CA ILE A 179 -13.11 17.66 11.01
C ILE A 179 -11.63 17.23 11.01
N TRP A 180 -11.27 16.35 11.95
CA TRP A 180 -9.90 15.85 12.04
C TRP A 180 -9.48 15.09 10.79
N SER A 181 -10.34 14.22 10.24
CA SER A 181 -10.05 13.48 9.01
C SER A 181 -9.85 14.40 7.80
N GLY A 182 -10.60 15.52 7.73
CA GLY A 182 -10.41 16.55 6.71
C GLY A 182 -9.04 17.25 6.83
N ILE A 183 -8.65 17.62 8.05
CA ILE A 183 -7.33 18.20 8.33
C ILE A 183 -6.23 17.20 7.98
N TYR A 184 -6.38 15.95 8.41
CA TYR A 184 -5.44 14.87 8.13
C TYR A 184 -5.26 14.66 6.62
N PHE A 185 -6.35 14.61 5.86
CA PHE A 185 -6.28 14.47 4.40
C PHE A 185 -5.50 15.62 3.74
N PHE A 186 -5.71 16.85 4.19
CA PHE A 186 -4.97 18.02 3.69
C PHE A 186 -3.47 17.94 4.01
N LEU A 187 -3.12 17.53 5.23
CA LEU A 187 -1.73 17.32 5.65
C LEU A 187 -1.06 16.23 4.81
N VAL A 188 -1.68 15.06 4.68
CA VAL A 188 -1.17 13.93 3.90
C VAL A 188 -0.93 14.33 2.43
N ARG A 189 -1.86 15.07 1.84
CA ARG A 189 -1.72 15.56 0.45
C ARG A 189 -0.47 16.44 0.28
N ASN A 190 -0.25 17.36 1.19
CA ASN A 190 0.91 18.27 1.13
C ASN A 190 2.23 17.54 1.36
N TYR A 191 2.28 16.65 2.35
CA TYR A 191 3.47 15.81 2.60
C TYR A 191 3.75 14.85 1.46
N GLY A 192 2.73 14.21 0.90
CA GLY A 192 2.87 13.32 -0.24
C GLY A 192 3.51 14.01 -1.46
N ALA A 193 3.13 15.25 -1.76
CA ALA A 193 3.74 16.02 -2.85
C ALA A 193 5.22 16.30 -2.60
N GLN A 194 5.62 16.59 -1.36
CA GLN A 194 7.03 16.79 -0.98
C GLN A 194 7.81 15.48 -1.05
N GLN A 195 7.23 14.38 -0.58
CA GLN A 195 7.85 13.05 -0.60
C GLN A 195 8.15 12.58 -2.02
N VAL A 196 7.26 12.82 -2.98
CA VAL A 196 7.50 12.52 -4.40
C VAL A 196 8.71 13.28 -4.94
N LYS A 197 8.85 14.58 -4.63
CA LYS A 197 9.99 15.39 -5.07
C LYS A 197 11.32 14.87 -4.50
N VAL A 198 11.34 14.57 -3.20
CA VAL A 198 12.55 14.07 -2.53
C VAL A 198 12.89 12.66 -2.99
N SER A 199 11.91 11.79 -3.19
CA SER A 199 12.09 10.44 -3.73
C SER A 199 12.69 10.48 -5.15
N LYS A 200 12.24 11.42 -5.99
CA LYS A 200 12.81 11.64 -7.33
C LYS A 200 14.27 12.07 -7.24
N SER A 201 14.59 13.06 -6.40
CA SER A 201 15.99 13.50 -6.19
C SER A 201 16.88 12.38 -5.66
N TRP A 202 16.36 11.56 -4.75
CA TRP A 202 17.08 10.38 -4.24
C TRP A 202 17.37 9.38 -5.38
N SER A 203 16.38 9.07 -6.20
CA SER A 203 16.53 8.14 -7.33
C SER A 203 17.54 8.65 -8.37
N GLU A 204 17.53 9.97 -8.67
CA GLU A 204 18.49 10.60 -9.57
C GLU A 204 19.92 10.54 -9.03
N LYS A 205 20.12 10.82 -7.74
CA LYS A 205 21.44 10.75 -7.09
C LYS A 205 21.96 9.30 -6.99
N LEU A 206 21.07 8.36 -6.66
CA LEU A 206 21.41 6.93 -6.64
C LEU A 206 21.80 6.42 -8.04
N GLY A 207 21.04 6.81 -9.06
CA GLY A 207 21.36 6.48 -10.45
C GLY A 207 22.66 7.09 -10.93
N GLY A 208 22.96 8.33 -10.51
CA GLY A 208 24.25 8.97 -10.78
C GLY A 208 25.42 8.24 -10.11
N LEU A 209 25.24 7.78 -8.87
CA LEU A 209 26.23 6.99 -8.17
C LEU A 209 26.48 5.63 -8.86
N GLY A 210 25.42 4.98 -9.33
CA GLY A 210 25.48 3.75 -10.11
C GLY A 210 26.29 3.92 -11.41
N LYS A 211 26.10 5.05 -12.12
CA LYS A 211 26.91 5.36 -13.32
C LYS A 211 28.38 5.52 -13.00
N ILE A 212 28.73 6.24 -11.91
CA ILE A 212 30.13 6.38 -11.47
C ILE A 212 30.74 5.01 -11.17
N ALA A 213 30.02 4.15 -10.44
CA ALA A 213 30.49 2.79 -10.15
C ALA A 213 30.69 1.95 -11.42
N GLN A 214 29.76 2.05 -12.37
CA GLN A 214 29.87 1.34 -13.65
C GLN A 214 31.08 1.82 -14.45
N GLU A 215 31.27 3.14 -14.61
CA GLU A 215 32.45 3.71 -15.29
C GLU A 215 33.77 3.23 -14.69
N GLN A 216 33.84 3.17 -13.35
CA GLN A 216 35.01 2.73 -12.62
C GLN A 216 35.29 1.23 -12.82
N LEU A 217 34.23 0.40 -12.77
CA LEU A 217 34.37 -1.05 -12.97
C LEU A 217 34.73 -1.38 -14.42
N ASP A 218 34.13 -0.71 -15.39
CA ASP A 218 34.43 -0.89 -16.82
C ASP A 218 35.90 -0.49 -17.14
N SER A 219 36.42 0.52 -16.40
CA SER A 219 37.75 1.04 -16.58
C SER A 219 38.78 0.51 -15.54
N ILE A 220 38.45 -0.57 -14.83
CA ILE A 220 39.26 -1.03 -13.68
C ILE A 220 40.72 -1.33 -14.04
N LYS A 221 40.99 -1.87 -15.23
CA LYS A 221 42.33 -2.14 -15.73
C LYS A 221 43.14 -0.86 -15.84
N ASN A 222 42.56 0.20 -16.39
CA ASN A 222 43.22 1.50 -16.56
C ASN A 222 43.45 2.18 -15.19
N ILE A 223 42.53 2.06 -14.25
CA ILE A 223 42.66 2.56 -12.88
C ILE A 223 43.84 1.88 -12.20
N LYS A 224 43.99 0.56 -12.36
CA LYS A 224 45.05 -0.24 -11.80
C LYS A 224 46.44 0.12 -12.40
N VAL A 225 46.52 0.23 -13.72
CA VAL A 225 47.76 0.60 -14.42
C VAL A 225 48.27 1.98 -14.02
N ASN A 226 47.33 2.93 -13.80
CA ASN A 226 47.66 4.31 -13.45
C ASN A 226 47.72 4.56 -11.93
N ASN A 227 47.59 3.55 -11.07
CA ASN A 227 47.59 3.67 -9.60
C ASN A 227 46.58 4.77 -9.11
N SER A 228 45.46 4.93 -9.79
CA SER A 228 44.50 6.00 -9.54
C SER A 228 43.33 5.62 -8.62
N GLU A 229 43.42 4.50 -7.91
CA GLU A 229 42.34 3.96 -7.06
C GLU A 229 41.89 4.96 -6.00
N ARG A 230 42.82 5.67 -5.36
CA ARG A 230 42.49 6.67 -4.32
C ARG A 230 41.64 7.82 -4.88
N LYS A 231 41.98 8.29 -6.08
CA LYS A 231 41.25 9.37 -6.75
C LYS A 231 39.83 8.94 -7.11
N GLU A 232 39.70 7.77 -7.70
CA GLU A 232 38.39 7.22 -8.10
C GLU A 232 37.53 6.86 -6.89
N LEU A 233 38.11 6.32 -5.82
CA LEU A 233 37.41 6.09 -4.57
C LEU A 233 36.94 7.40 -3.92
N SER A 234 37.74 8.46 -3.96
CA SER A 234 37.36 9.79 -3.48
C SER A 234 36.16 10.36 -4.28
N ARG A 235 36.16 10.17 -5.61
CA ARG A 235 35.00 10.55 -6.49
C ARG A 235 33.72 9.83 -6.08
N TYR A 236 33.79 8.53 -5.84
CA TYR A 236 32.66 7.73 -5.38
C TYR A 236 32.17 8.16 -3.99
N HIS A 237 33.08 8.38 -3.04
CA HIS A 237 32.75 8.90 -1.71
C HIS A 237 32.10 10.29 -1.76
N GLY A 238 32.48 11.15 -2.70
CA GLY A 238 31.80 12.42 -2.97
C GLY A 238 30.33 12.22 -3.32
N GLY A 239 30.05 11.29 -4.22
CA GLY A 239 28.69 10.90 -4.60
C GLY A 239 27.88 10.32 -3.43
N LEU A 240 28.51 9.51 -2.58
CA LEU A 240 27.88 9.00 -1.35
C LEU A 240 27.49 10.11 -0.36
N LYS A 241 28.36 11.12 -0.17
CA LYS A 241 28.06 12.28 0.68
C LYS A 241 26.86 13.07 0.17
N ASP A 242 26.76 13.27 -1.14
CA ASP A 242 25.62 13.98 -1.73
C ASP A 242 24.34 13.16 -1.64
N LEU A 243 24.41 11.85 -1.85
CA LEU A 243 23.28 10.95 -1.63
C LEU A 243 22.81 10.99 -0.17
N PHE A 244 23.76 11.00 0.79
CA PHE A 244 23.44 11.05 2.22
C PHE A 244 22.71 12.34 2.64
N LYS A 245 23.02 13.50 2.00
CA LYS A 245 22.26 14.74 2.23
C LYS A 245 20.78 14.57 1.87
N VAL A 246 20.52 13.93 0.72
CA VAL A 246 19.13 13.65 0.28
C VAL A 246 18.45 12.64 1.19
N ILE A 247 19.17 11.60 1.64
CA ILE A 247 18.68 10.61 2.61
C ILE A 247 18.25 11.30 3.91
N LYS A 248 19.04 12.22 4.46
CA LYS A 248 18.65 12.97 5.67
C LYS A 248 17.33 13.73 5.49
N THR A 249 17.18 14.44 4.38
CA THR A 249 15.93 15.17 4.08
C THR A 249 14.75 14.22 3.93
N ARG A 250 14.96 13.08 3.26
CA ARG A 250 13.95 12.04 3.10
C ARG A 250 13.53 11.46 4.44
N SER A 251 14.49 11.08 5.28
CA SER A 251 14.21 10.50 6.60
C SER A 251 13.46 11.47 7.51
N LEU A 252 13.79 12.77 7.50
CA LEU A 252 13.05 13.78 8.24
C LEU A 252 11.60 13.89 7.78
N LEU A 253 11.35 13.88 6.47
CA LEU A 253 10.00 13.89 5.92
C LEU A 253 9.23 12.63 6.28
N GLU A 254 9.85 11.45 6.16
CA GLU A 254 9.22 10.16 6.51
C GLU A 254 8.90 10.09 8.01
N THR A 255 9.79 10.59 8.87
CA THR A 255 9.56 10.64 10.32
C THR A 255 8.41 11.60 10.68
N ASN A 256 8.40 12.81 10.11
CA ASN A 256 7.32 13.76 10.33
C ASN A 256 5.97 13.22 9.84
N PHE A 257 5.95 12.56 8.69
CA PHE A 257 4.77 11.91 8.16
C PHE A 257 4.29 10.77 9.08
N SER A 258 5.21 9.95 9.59
CA SER A 258 4.88 8.88 10.54
C SER A 258 4.27 9.46 11.82
N VAL A 259 4.81 10.54 12.39
CA VAL A 259 4.24 11.21 13.57
C VAL A 259 2.82 11.70 13.29
N ILE A 260 2.59 12.35 12.16
CA ILE A 260 1.24 12.79 11.76
C ILE A 260 0.28 11.59 11.62
N THR A 261 0.76 10.48 11.07
CA THR A 261 -0.05 9.24 10.90
C THR A 261 -0.37 8.59 12.25
N TYR A 262 0.52 8.69 13.24
CA TYR A 262 0.25 8.17 14.59
C TYR A 262 -0.70 9.06 15.42
N LEU A 263 -0.78 10.34 15.10
CA LEU A 263 -1.69 11.29 15.75
C LEU A 263 -3.10 11.29 15.13
N GLY A 264 -3.29 10.73 13.96
CA GLY A 264 -4.57 10.60 13.25
C GLY A 264 -5.18 9.23 13.37
#